data_81abb28a7b23d1d0b1f35b4628642dc2
#
_entry.id   81abb28a7b23d1d0b1f35b4628642dc2
#
_cell.length_a   1.000
_cell.length_b   1.000
_cell.length_c   1.000
_cell.angle_alpha   90.00
_cell.angle_beta   90.00
_cell.angle_gamma   90.00
#
_symmetry.space_group_name_H-M   'P 1'
#
loop_
_entity.id
_entity.type
_entity.pdbx_description
1 polymer ?
#
loop_
_entity_poly.entity_id
_entity_poly.type
_entity_poly.pdbx_seq_one_letter_code
_entity_poly.pdbx_strand_id
1 'polypeptide(L)'
;MKILFVYSNKTCGCTKKYTFELARGMKKYVNTKVIYYTELTSDIVKEFDVIILQRLGTITIIDKDEVNNIIDIIEKNKNIKKFIYIMDDLVLESQNCLPIKFISHCTDVLCTSKTLAKYIRKYNDNVHVFHTFIDVESFDNIPENKSEKFTLVWASTGALGSNIIEGIVESKEAFKFDFDLIVIGGMYGQFRNEKWIKSYPILREDEMIKLIKSADILLNPLTLSEKNIEAIKYRCKEPLNDFLNSKSEVKYTIAGICKACILSSKTESFYKVIKNGINGFLLDDKIDEWINCIQYLYYHKDELYKITQNAYKEVKSEYSIDNGARQVIDVINDIVNQ
;
A
#
# COMPACT_ATOMS: atom_id res chain seq x y z
N MET A 1 -24.31 -8.52 -12.13
CA MET A 1 -23.82 -8.53 -10.73
C MET A 1 -23.87 -7.13 -10.15
N LYS A 2 -24.34 -6.99 -8.91
CA LYS A 2 -24.37 -5.74 -8.14
C LYS A 2 -23.48 -5.90 -6.91
N ILE A 3 -22.55 -4.96 -6.70
CA ILE A 3 -21.57 -5.00 -5.62
C ILE A 3 -21.72 -3.78 -4.72
N LEU A 4 -21.83 -4.02 -3.40
CA LEU A 4 -21.85 -3.01 -2.37
C LEU A 4 -20.49 -2.92 -1.69
N PHE A 5 -19.89 -1.74 -1.65
CA PHE A 5 -18.69 -1.46 -0.87
C PHE A 5 -19.06 -0.76 0.43
N VAL A 6 -18.53 -1.24 1.54
CA VAL A 6 -18.75 -0.71 2.89
C VAL A 6 -17.43 -0.30 3.50
N TYR A 7 -17.33 0.94 3.99
CA TYR A 7 -16.10 1.50 4.57
C TYR A 7 -16.35 2.17 5.92
N SER A 8 -15.29 2.34 6.73
CA SER A 8 -15.36 3.01 8.05
C SER A 8 -14.54 4.30 8.15
N ASN A 9 -13.59 4.55 7.26
CA ASN A 9 -12.72 5.73 7.33
C ASN A 9 -12.43 6.30 5.95
N LYS A 10 -13.07 7.42 5.60
CA LYS A 10 -12.94 8.06 4.27
C LYS A 10 -11.56 8.67 4.01
N THR A 11 -10.83 9.05 5.06
CA THR A 11 -9.52 9.73 4.94
C THR A 11 -8.34 8.77 4.83
N CYS A 12 -8.57 7.47 5.04
CA CYS A 12 -7.53 6.46 4.92
C CYS A 12 -7.16 6.19 3.46
N GLY A 13 -5.86 6.20 3.14
CA GLY A 13 -5.37 5.89 1.80
C GLY A 13 -5.78 4.50 1.28
N CYS A 14 -5.83 3.50 2.18
CA CYS A 14 -6.30 2.16 1.82
C CYS A 14 -7.79 2.15 1.44
N THR A 15 -8.62 2.93 2.16
CA THR A 15 -10.05 3.08 1.81
C THR A 15 -10.21 3.79 0.48
N LYS A 16 -9.44 4.86 0.22
CA LYS A 16 -9.44 5.52 -1.08
C LYS A 16 -9.18 4.49 -2.18
N LYS A 17 -8.09 3.73 -2.06
CA LYS A 17 -7.67 2.74 -3.05
C LYS A 17 -8.66 1.58 -3.19
N TYR A 18 -8.88 0.83 -2.13
CA TYR A 18 -9.59 -0.46 -2.17
C TYR A 18 -11.11 -0.34 -2.02
N THR A 19 -11.64 0.87 -1.86
CA THR A 19 -13.08 1.14 -1.91
C THR A 19 -13.42 2.05 -3.09
N PHE A 20 -13.00 3.33 -3.03
CA PHE A 20 -13.48 4.32 -3.99
C PHE A 20 -12.90 4.13 -5.39
N GLU A 21 -11.58 3.92 -5.50
CA GLU A 21 -10.91 3.71 -6.79
C GLU A 21 -11.31 2.36 -7.39
N LEU A 22 -11.34 1.30 -6.58
CA LEU A 22 -11.77 -0.03 -7.03
C LEU A 22 -13.21 -0.02 -7.50
N ALA A 23 -14.14 0.54 -6.72
CA ALA A 23 -15.55 0.67 -7.12
C ALA A 23 -15.71 1.50 -8.40
N ARG A 24 -14.91 2.58 -8.57
CA ARG A 24 -14.89 3.38 -9.79
C ARG A 24 -14.43 2.57 -11.01
N GLY A 25 -13.36 1.79 -10.88
CA GLY A 25 -12.88 0.92 -11.96
C GLY A 25 -13.89 -0.16 -12.34
N MET A 26 -14.53 -0.75 -11.33
CA MET A 26 -15.53 -1.80 -11.54
C MET A 26 -16.82 -1.32 -12.20
N LYS A 27 -17.19 -0.03 -12.11
CA LYS A 27 -18.41 0.52 -12.74
C LYS A 27 -18.50 0.31 -14.25
N LYS A 28 -17.37 0.07 -14.91
CA LYS A 28 -17.34 -0.27 -16.34
C LYS A 28 -17.90 -1.67 -16.64
N TYR A 29 -17.93 -2.56 -15.66
CA TYR A 29 -18.21 -3.98 -15.81
C TYR A 29 -19.43 -4.44 -15.00
N VAL A 30 -19.64 -3.84 -13.83
CA VAL A 30 -20.68 -4.23 -12.87
C VAL A 30 -21.28 -3.00 -12.19
N ASN A 31 -22.47 -3.17 -11.61
CA ASN A 31 -23.09 -2.09 -10.85
C ASN A 31 -22.48 -2.02 -9.45
N THR A 32 -21.93 -0.87 -9.05
CA THR A 32 -21.30 -0.67 -7.73
C THR A 32 -21.96 0.47 -6.98
N LYS A 33 -22.11 0.30 -5.65
CA LYS A 33 -22.51 1.34 -4.70
C LYS A 33 -21.51 1.35 -3.54
N VAL A 34 -21.25 2.53 -2.99
CA VAL A 34 -20.37 2.71 -1.84
C VAL A 34 -21.16 3.37 -0.73
N ILE A 35 -21.14 2.81 0.48
CA ILE A 35 -21.82 3.34 1.66
C ILE A 35 -20.89 3.37 2.87
N TYR A 36 -21.19 4.22 3.83
CA TYR A 36 -20.57 4.20 5.14
C TYR A 36 -21.14 3.05 6.00
N TYR A 37 -20.34 2.46 6.89
CA TYR A 37 -20.76 1.23 7.61
C TYR A 37 -22.04 1.37 8.43
N THR A 38 -22.35 2.56 8.95
CA THR A 38 -23.60 2.81 9.70
C THR A 38 -24.86 2.79 8.83
N GLU A 39 -24.70 2.89 7.51
CA GLU A 39 -25.81 2.79 6.55
C GLU A 39 -26.15 1.34 6.20
N LEU A 40 -25.31 0.36 6.63
CA LEU A 40 -25.51 -1.05 6.28
C LEU A 40 -26.72 -1.63 7.04
N THR A 41 -27.70 -2.10 6.29
CA THR A 41 -28.91 -2.75 6.81
C THR A 41 -29.20 -4.04 6.05
N SER A 42 -29.97 -4.96 6.64
CA SER A 42 -30.40 -6.18 5.95
C SER A 42 -31.20 -5.88 4.66
N ASP A 43 -31.93 -4.77 4.62
CA ASP A 43 -32.71 -4.43 3.43
C ASP A 43 -31.80 -3.94 2.29
N ILE A 44 -30.79 -3.14 2.59
CA ILE A 44 -29.79 -2.74 1.60
C ILE A 44 -29.03 -3.97 1.08
N VAL A 45 -28.62 -4.89 1.95
CA VAL A 45 -27.91 -6.11 1.55
C VAL A 45 -28.70 -6.92 0.52
N LYS A 46 -30.03 -7.00 0.62
CA LYS A 46 -30.89 -7.74 -0.31
C LYS A 46 -30.77 -7.26 -1.77
N GLU A 47 -30.45 -5.98 -1.97
CA GLU A 47 -30.34 -5.37 -3.30
C GLU A 47 -29.08 -5.76 -4.06
N PHE A 48 -28.06 -6.36 -3.38
CA PHE A 48 -26.73 -6.64 -3.92
C PHE A 48 -26.45 -8.15 -3.92
N ASP A 49 -25.57 -8.57 -4.82
CA ASP A 49 -25.10 -9.96 -4.91
C ASP A 49 -23.89 -10.20 -4.02
N VAL A 50 -23.01 -9.19 -3.95
CA VAL A 50 -21.75 -9.22 -3.20
C VAL A 50 -21.62 -7.97 -2.31
N ILE A 51 -21.21 -8.15 -1.08
CA ILE A 51 -20.93 -7.09 -0.13
C ILE A 51 -19.44 -7.11 0.22
N ILE A 52 -18.73 -6.03 -0.04
CA ILE A 52 -17.28 -5.90 0.23
C ILE A 52 -17.10 -5.00 1.44
N LEU A 53 -16.50 -5.54 2.50
CA LEU A 53 -16.16 -4.83 3.73
C LEU A 53 -14.68 -4.47 3.72
N GLN A 54 -14.35 -3.17 3.62
CA GLN A 54 -12.96 -2.74 3.54
C GLN A 54 -12.43 -2.33 4.91
N ARG A 55 -11.55 -3.16 5.49
CA ARG A 55 -10.80 -2.89 6.73
C ARG A 55 -11.66 -2.36 7.89
N LEU A 56 -12.87 -2.82 8.06
CA LEU A 56 -13.69 -2.46 9.21
C LEU A 56 -12.98 -2.88 10.51
N GLY A 57 -12.95 -1.98 11.49
CA GLY A 57 -12.37 -2.25 12.80
C GLY A 57 -10.83 -2.22 12.88
N THR A 58 -10.12 -1.74 11.84
CA THR A 58 -8.64 -1.62 11.90
C THR A 58 -8.16 -0.23 12.31
N ILE A 59 -8.78 0.82 11.79
CA ILE A 59 -8.35 2.22 11.96
C ILE A 59 -9.39 3.01 12.74
N THR A 60 -10.67 2.72 12.50
CA THR A 60 -11.78 3.35 13.18
C THR A 60 -12.23 2.44 14.32
N ILE A 61 -12.35 3.01 15.52
CA ILE A 61 -13.02 2.35 16.63
C ILE A 61 -14.50 2.30 16.27
N ILE A 62 -15.02 1.11 16.06
CA ILE A 62 -16.44 0.85 15.81
C ILE A 62 -17.03 0.42 17.17
N ASP A 63 -18.16 0.99 17.51
CA ASP A 63 -18.87 0.61 18.74
C ASP A 63 -19.21 -0.88 18.74
N LYS A 64 -19.23 -1.50 19.92
CA LYS A 64 -19.44 -2.93 20.07
C LYS A 64 -20.82 -3.37 19.55
N ASP A 65 -21.83 -2.55 19.74
CA ASP A 65 -23.19 -2.87 19.28
C ASP A 65 -23.29 -2.77 17.77
N GLU A 66 -22.60 -1.81 17.15
CA GLU A 66 -22.49 -1.70 15.68
C GLU A 66 -21.72 -2.88 15.08
N VAL A 67 -20.63 -3.33 15.74
CA VAL A 67 -19.90 -4.55 15.33
C VAL A 67 -20.82 -5.74 15.35
N ASN A 68 -21.56 -5.95 16.44
CA ASN A 68 -22.49 -7.06 16.57
C ASN A 68 -23.62 -6.97 15.54
N ASN A 69 -24.16 -5.79 15.30
CA ASN A 69 -25.18 -5.58 14.27
C ASN A 69 -24.67 -5.95 12.87
N ILE A 70 -23.46 -5.54 12.49
CA ILE A 70 -22.86 -5.91 11.20
C ILE A 70 -22.68 -7.43 11.10
N ILE A 71 -22.17 -8.07 12.17
CA ILE A 71 -22.02 -9.53 12.22
C ILE A 71 -23.37 -10.22 12.07
N ASP A 72 -24.39 -9.75 12.75
CA ASP A 72 -25.75 -10.29 12.63
C ASP A 72 -26.31 -10.17 11.20
N ILE A 73 -26.02 -9.06 10.51
CA ILE A 73 -26.39 -8.88 9.11
C ILE A 73 -25.67 -9.91 8.24
N ILE A 74 -24.36 -10.12 8.45
CA ILE A 74 -23.58 -11.13 7.73
C ILE A 74 -24.17 -12.52 7.95
N GLU A 75 -24.34 -12.93 9.22
CA GLU A 75 -24.83 -14.27 9.57
C GLU A 75 -26.22 -14.58 8.99
N LYS A 76 -27.13 -13.60 9.00
CA LYS A 76 -28.48 -13.75 8.45
C LYS A 76 -28.50 -13.89 6.92
N ASN A 77 -27.47 -13.40 6.22
CA ASN A 77 -27.49 -13.30 4.76
C ASN A 77 -26.40 -14.12 4.04
N LYS A 78 -25.35 -14.60 4.71
CA LYS A 78 -24.18 -15.24 4.09
C LYS A 78 -24.49 -16.54 3.29
N ASN A 79 -25.62 -17.16 3.53
CA ASN A 79 -26.04 -18.33 2.76
C ASN A 79 -26.61 -18.00 1.35
N ILE A 80 -26.99 -16.72 1.14
CA ILE A 80 -27.60 -16.25 -0.10
C ILE A 80 -26.83 -15.10 -0.74
N LYS A 81 -25.87 -14.52 -0.03
CA LYS A 81 -25.03 -13.40 -0.46
C LYS A 81 -23.58 -13.68 -0.12
N LYS A 82 -22.65 -13.19 -0.94
CA LYS A 82 -21.22 -13.26 -0.64
C LYS A 82 -20.77 -12.01 0.12
N PHE A 83 -20.17 -12.22 1.27
CA PHE A 83 -19.54 -11.18 2.08
C PHE A 83 -18.03 -11.33 2.01
N ILE A 84 -17.36 -10.36 1.41
CA ILE A 84 -15.92 -10.38 1.18
C ILE A 84 -15.26 -9.33 2.04
N TYR A 85 -14.26 -9.71 2.84
CA TYR A 85 -13.45 -8.75 3.59
C TYR A 85 -12.17 -8.42 2.84
N ILE A 86 -11.83 -7.13 2.65
CA ILE A 86 -10.55 -6.72 2.06
C ILE A 86 -9.58 -6.33 3.17
N MET A 87 -8.38 -6.96 3.16
CA MET A 87 -7.29 -6.70 4.08
C MET A 87 -5.97 -6.49 3.35
N ASP A 88 -5.28 -5.39 3.64
CA ASP A 88 -4.03 -4.97 2.96
C ASP A 88 -2.84 -4.77 3.91
N ASP A 89 -3.00 -5.04 5.21
CA ASP A 89 -1.95 -4.92 6.20
C ASP A 89 -2.06 -6.01 7.28
N LEU A 90 -0.95 -6.50 7.80
CA LEU A 90 -0.92 -7.53 8.86
C LEU A 90 -1.16 -6.87 10.24
N VAL A 91 -2.40 -6.47 10.47
CA VAL A 91 -2.90 -5.90 11.73
C VAL A 91 -4.14 -6.68 12.13
N LEU A 92 -3.97 -7.96 12.47
CA LEU A 92 -5.07 -8.87 12.79
C LEU A 92 -5.44 -8.82 14.27
N GLU A 93 -4.44 -8.73 15.14
CA GLU A 93 -4.60 -8.73 16.59
C GLU A 93 -3.93 -7.50 17.20
N SER A 94 -4.69 -6.49 17.57
CA SER A 94 -4.28 -5.41 18.45
C SER A 94 -5.31 -5.27 19.58
N GLN A 95 -5.02 -4.46 20.62
CA GLN A 95 -5.90 -4.35 21.80
C GLN A 95 -7.35 -3.97 21.46
N ASN A 96 -7.59 -3.34 20.31
CA ASN A 96 -8.92 -2.98 19.81
C ASN A 96 -9.16 -3.53 18.39
N CYS A 97 -8.45 -4.59 17.98
CA CYS A 97 -8.51 -5.08 16.62
C CYS A 97 -9.73 -5.97 16.44
N LEU A 98 -10.64 -5.52 15.61
CA LEU A 98 -11.87 -6.22 15.26
C LEU A 98 -11.81 -6.95 13.89
N PRO A 99 -10.74 -6.82 13.05
CA PRO A 99 -10.71 -7.48 11.75
C PRO A 99 -10.97 -8.97 11.81
N ILE A 100 -10.39 -9.67 12.80
CA ILE A 100 -10.58 -11.11 12.98
C ILE A 100 -12.06 -11.46 13.11
N LYS A 101 -12.84 -10.67 13.85
CA LYS A 101 -14.28 -10.90 14.01
C LYS A 101 -14.99 -10.81 12.65
N PHE A 102 -14.71 -9.80 11.85
CA PHE A 102 -15.31 -9.70 10.52
C PHE A 102 -14.80 -10.77 9.57
N ILE A 103 -13.49 -11.04 9.56
CA ILE A 103 -12.85 -12.07 8.74
C ILE A 103 -13.47 -13.44 8.97
N SER A 104 -13.69 -13.83 10.25
CA SER A 104 -14.23 -15.15 10.60
C SER A 104 -15.73 -15.33 10.25
N HIS A 105 -16.47 -14.26 10.07
CA HIS A 105 -17.89 -14.30 9.69
C HIS A 105 -18.13 -14.09 8.19
N CYS A 106 -17.19 -13.46 7.47
CA CYS A 106 -17.29 -13.29 6.03
C CYS A 106 -17.17 -14.61 5.27
N THR A 107 -17.77 -14.69 4.10
CA THR A 107 -17.67 -15.89 3.23
C THR A 107 -16.28 -16.04 2.66
N ASP A 108 -15.62 -14.91 2.32
CA ASP A 108 -14.34 -14.88 1.65
C ASP A 108 -13.49 -13.67 2.12
N VAL A 109 -12.18 -13.74 1.87
CA VAL A 109 -11.26 -12.64 2.15
C VAL A 109 -10.37 -12.36 0.94
N LEU A 110 -10.26 -11.10 0.54
CA LEU A 110 -9.28 -10.61 -0.43
C LEU A 110 -8.12 -9.96 0.31
N CYS A 111 -6.88 -10.31 -0.04
CA CYS A 111 -5.70 -9.69 0.55
C CYS A 111 -4.58 -9.46 -0.47
N THR A 112 -3.60 -8.62 -0.12
CA THR A 112 -2.60 -8.11 -1.07
C THR A 112 -1.30 -8.91 -1.11
N SER A 113 -1.09 -9.89 -0.22
CA SER A 113 0.14 -10.69 -0.22
C SER A 113 -0.10 -12.13 0.24
N LYS A 114 0.78 -13.05 -0.19
CA LYS A 114 0.72 -14.47 0.24
C LYS A 114 1.03 -14.60 1.74
N THR A 115 1.96 -13.79 2.26
CA THR A 115 2.25 -13.77 3.69
C THR A 115 1.02 -13.36 4.49
N LEU A 116 0.30 -12.33 4.06
CA LEU A 116 -0.94 -11.91 4.72
C LEU A 116 -2.01 -13.03 4.64
N ALA A 117 -2.17 -13.65 3.47
CA ALA A 117 -3.09 -14.78 3.29
C ALA A 117 -2.80 -15.95 4.24
N LYS A 118 -1.52 -16.29 4.48
CA LYS A 118 -1.11 -17.33 5.44
C LYS A 118 -1.69 -17.09 6.84
N TYR A 119 -1.68 -15.84 7.29
CA TYR A 119 -2.19 -15.50 8.63
C TYR A 119 -3.71 -15.43 8.66
N ILE A 120 -4.34 -14.90 7.61
CA ILE A 120 -5.80 -14.82 7.51
C ILE A 120 -6.44 -16.22 7.46
N ARG A 121 -5.79 -17.21 6.82
CA ARG A 121 -6.27 -18.60 6.76
C ARG A 121 -6.43 -19.29 8.12
N LYS A 122 -5.90 -18.73 9.19
CA LYS A 122 -6.20 -19.20 10.55
C LYS A 122 -7.64 -18.91 10.98
N TYR A 123 -8.33 -18.00 10.29
CA TYR A 123 -9.65 -17.50 10.67
C TYR A 123 -10.70 -17.64 9.56
N ASN A 124 -10.27 -17.82 8.32
CA ASN A 124 -11.12 -18.02 7.15
C ASN A 124 -10.36 -18.81 6.09
N ASP A 125 -10.91 -19.94 5.64
CA ASP A 125 -10.25 -20.82 4.67
C ASP A 125 -10.29 -20.24 3.25
N ASN A 126 -11.28 -19.41 2.93
CA ASN A 126 -11.52 -18.85 1.61
C ASN A 126 -10.75 -17.52 1.44
N VAL A 127 -9.44 -17.61 1.20
CA VAL A 127 -8.56 -16.44 1.09
C VAL A 127 -7.95 -16.34 -0.30
N HIS A 128 -8.20 -15.23 -0.96
CA HIS A 128 -7.74 -14.92 -2.31
C HIS A 128 -6.74 -13.77 -2.29
N VAL A 129 -5.68 -13.88 -3.09
CA VAL A 129 -4.65 -12.83 -3.20
C VAL A 129 -4.85 -12.07 -4.50
N PHE A 130 -4.86 -10.75 -4.43
CA PHE A 130 -4.89 -9.87 -5.59
C PHE A 130 -3.72 -8.89 -5.58
N HIS A 131 -3.33 -8.38 -6.75
CA HIS A 131 -2.28 -7.37 -6.87
C HIS A 131 -2.82 -5.97 -6.62
N THR A 132 -1.98 -5.09 -6.07
CA THR A 132 -2.33 -3.68 -5.94
C THR A 132 -2.46 -3.03 -7.32
N PHE A 133 -3.06 -1.86 -7.37
CA PHE A 133 -3.23 -1.04 -8.57
C PHE A 133 -3.01 0.43 -8.23
N ILE A 134 -2.96 1.29 -9.24
CA ILE A 134 -2.76 2.73 -9.08
C ILE A 134 -3.62 3.52 -10.07
N ASP A 135 -4.02 4.73 -9.68
CA ASP A 135 -4.75 5.65 -10.55
C ASP A 135 -3.82 6.32 -11.57
N VAL A 136 -3.51 5.56 -12.63
CA VAL A 136 -2.59 6.00 -13.69
C VAL A 136 -3.02 7.34 -14.29
N GLU A 137 -4.32 7.50 -14.63
CA GLU A 137 -4.82 8.71 -15.30
C GLU A 137 -4.66 9.95 -14.41
N SER A 138 -5.06 9.85 -13.13
CA SER A 138 -4.93 10.97 -12.20
C SER A 138 -3.48 11.37 -11.98
N PHE A 139 -2.57 10.40 -11.93
CA PHE A 139 -1.16 10.68 -11.66
C PHE A 139 -0.38 11.11 -12.91
N ASP A 140 -0.69 10.59 -14.09
CA ASP A 140 -0.10 11.08 -15.34
C ASP A 140 -0.39 12.57 -15.57
N ASN A 141 -1.59 13.04 -15.19
CA ASN A 141 -1.99 14.44 -15.31
C ASN A 141 -1.24 15.41 -14.36
N ILE A 142 -0.52 14.90 -13.36
CA ILE A 142 0.33 15.74 -12.50
C ILE A 142 1.63 16.03 -13.25
N PRO A 143 1.99 17.31 -13.47
CA PRO A 143 3.20 17.67 -14.23
C PRO A 143 4.47 17.07 -13.62
N GLU A 144 5.37 16.61 -14.47
CA GLU A 144 6.74 16.28 -14.10
C GLU A 144 7.56 17.57 -14.00
N ASN A 145 8.02 17.89 -12.80
CA ASN A 145 8.94 18.99 -12.56
C ASN A 145 10.20 18.40 -11.88
N LYS A 146 11.05 17.75 -12.69
CA LYS A 146 12.31 17.20 -12.17
C LYS A 146 13.15 18.29 -11.54
N SER A 147 13.73 17.97 -10.40
CA SER A 147 14.69 18.83 -9.71
C SER A 147 15.94 18.98 -10.58
N GLU A 148 16.56 20.16 -10.62
CA GLU A 148 17.86 20.37 -11.27
C GLU A 148 18.98 19.58 -10.56
N LYS A 149 18.84 19.43 -9.25
CA LYS A 149 19.75 18.69 -8.41
C LYS A 149 19.29 17.26 -8.26
N PHE A 150 20.21 16.30 -8.25
CA PHE A 150 19.90 14.91 -7.99
C PHE A 150 19.15 14.77 -6.66
N THR A 151 17.99 14.15 -6.69
CA THR A 151 17.06 14.20 -5.56
C THR A 151 16.59 12.81 -5.18
N LEU A 152 16.76 12.49 -3.90
CA LEU A 152 16.20 11.31 -3.26
C LEU A 152 14.90 11.67 -2.55
N VAL A 153 13.94 10.77 -2.51
CA VAL A 153 12.71 10.95 -1.71
C VAL A 153 12.43 9.72 -0.88
N TRP A 154 12.09 9.93 0.38
CA TRP A 154 11.53 8.91 1.27
C TRP A 154 10.16 9.38 1.77
N ALA A 155 9.14 8.54 1.59
CA ALA A 155 7.77 8.84 2.00
C ALA A 155 7.21 7.67 2.81
N SER A 156 6.86 7.90 4.07
CA SER A 156 6.34 6.88 4.98
C SER A 156 5.39 7.50 6.00
N THR A 157 4.31 6.82 6.34
CA THR A 157 3.42 7.26 7.44
C THR A 157 3.97 6.93 8.82
N GLY A 158 4.98 6.05 8.90
CA GLY A 158 5.65 5.63 10.12
C GLY A 158 7.16 5.66 9.96
N ALA A 159 7.88 5.11 10.92
CA ALA A 159 9.35 5.14 10.96
C ALA A 159 10.02 3.88 10.36
N LEU A 160 9.28 3.07 9.57
CA LEU A 160 9.88 1.91 8.89
C LEU A 160 11.01 2.38 7.97
N GLY A 161 12.19 1.80 8.15
CA GLY A 161 13.37 2.13 7.35
C GLY A 161 14.10 3.39 7.80
N SER A 162 13.72 3.99 8.93
CA SER A 162 14.37 5.23 9.44
C SER A 162 15.88 5.06 9.62
N ASN A 163 16.35 3.90 10.06
CA ASN A 163 17.78 3.60 10.22
C ASN A 163 18.57 3.70 8.92
N ILE A 164 18.00 3.32 7.77
CA ILE A 164 18.64 3.49 6.46
C ILE A 164 18.68 4.97 6.10
N ILE A 165 17.60 5.71 6.35
CA ILE A 165 17.55 7.16 6.07
C ILE A 165 18.54 7.90 6.96
N GLU A 166 18.59 7.59 8.27
CA GLU A 166 19.57 8.12 9.22
C GLU A 166 20.99 7.82 8.74
N GLY A 167 21.27 6.56 8.33
CA GLY A 167 22.57 6.18 7.79
C GLY A 167 22.98 6.92 6.53
N ILE A 168 22.05 7.21 5.61
CA ILE A 168 22.31 8.05 4.42
C ILE A 168 22.66 9.48 4.84
N VAL A 169 21.95 10.02 5.83
CA VAL A 169 22.20 11.37 6.34
C VAL A 169 23.57 11.46 7.01
N GLU A 170 23.89 10.53 7.90
CA GLU A 170 25.19 10.45 8.59
C GLU A 170 26.36 10.23 7.63
N SER A 171 26.10 9.55 6.51
CA SER A 171 27.11 9.28 5.48
C SER A 171 27.15 10.31 4.36
N LYS A 172 26.59 11.53 4.56
CA LYS A 172 26.53 12.56 3.51
C LYS A 172 27.88 12.85 2.87
N GLU A 173 28.93 12.93 3.68
CA GLU A 173 30.30 13.19 3.23
C GLU A 173 30.95 12.04 2.43
N ALA A 174 30.40 10.84 2.52
CA ALA A 174 30.85 9.69 1.72
C ALA A 174 30.41 9.81 0.24
N PHE A 175 29.38 10.60 -0.03
CA PHE A 175 28.94 10.87 -1.41
C PHE A 175 29.86 11.94 -2.04
N LYS A 176 30.44 11.60 -3.18
CA LYS A 176 31.33 12.50 -3.94
C LYS A 176 30.57 13.47 -4.85
N PHE A 177 29.28 13.68 -4.60
CA PHE A 177 28.40 14.57 -5.34
C PHE A 177 27.36 15.17 -4.42
N ASP A 178 26.76 16.25 -4.88
CA ASP A 178 25.70 16.92 -4.12
C ASP A 178 24.31 16.43 -4.54
N PHE A 179 23.40 16.26 -3.56
CA PHE A 179 22.03 15.83 -3.76
C PHE A 179 21.11 16.42 -2.69
N ASP A 180 19.82 16.46 -2.97
CA ASP A 180 18.78 16.80 -2.02
C ASP A 180 18.06 15.53 -1.55
N LEU A 181 17.61 15.53 -0.28
CA LEU A 181 16.75 14.50 0.27
C LEU A 181 15.39 15.11 0.65
N ILE A 182 14.32 14.53 0.13
CA ILE A 182 12.95 14.86 0.52
C ILE A 182 12.45 13.79 1.49
N VAL A 183 12.03 14.22 2.69
CA VAL A 183 11.48 13.35 3.74
C VAL A 183 10.02 13.71 3.95
N ILE A 184 9.11 12.74 3.76
CA ILE A 184 7.66 12.95 3.91
C ILE A 184 7.11 12.02 4.99
N GLY A 185 6.48 12.59 6.02
CA GLY A 185 5.74 11.86 7.05
C GLY A 185 6.56 11.45 8.26
N GLY A 186 6.83 10.16 8.46
CA GLY A 186 7.26 9.56 9.72
C GLY A 186 8.49 10.10 10.43
N MET A 187 9.37 10.82 9.70
CA MET A 187 10.56 11.49 10.27
C MET A 187 10.47 13.02 10.13
N TYR A 188 9.27 13.55 9.98
CA TYR A 188 9.07 15.00 9.83
C TYR A 188 9.72 15.79 10.98
N GLY A 189 10.56 16.73 10.59
CA GLY A 189 11.25 17.62 11.53
C GLY A 189 12.48 17.03 12.21
N GLN A 190 12.83 15.77 12.01
CA GLN A 190 14.02 15.15 12.61
C GLN A 190 15.32 15.79 12.09
N PHE A 191 15.38 16.21 10.82
CA PHE A 191 16.58 16.75 10.17
C PHE A 191 16.48 18.25 9.85
N ARG A 192 15.86 19.04 10.73
CA ARG A 192 15.58 20.48 10.48
C ARG A 192 16.82 21.35 10.25
N ASN A 193 17.95 20.93 10.75
CA ASN A 193 19.21 21.70 10.64
C ASN A 193 19.96 21.43 9.34
N GLU A 194 19.56 20.40 8.58
CA GLU A 194 20.23 20.01 7.34
C GLU A 194 19.63 20.75 6.14
N LYS A 195 20.36 21.72 5.58
CA LYS A 195 19.87 22.56 4.48
C LYS A 195 19.55 21.81 3.18
N TRP A 196 20.14 20.65 2.98
CA TRP A 196 19.93 19.78 1.84
C TRP A 196 18.76 18.79 2.03
N ILE A 197 18.10 18.82 3.19
CA ILE A 197 16.94 18.01 3.50
C ILE A 197 15.68 18.88 3.55
N LYS A 198 14.71 18.52 2.70
CA LYS A 198 13.37 19.13 2.70
C LYS A 198 12.41 18.19 3.40
N SER A 199 11.90 18.58 4.56
CA SER A 199 11.05 17.74 5.40
C SER A 199 9.59 18.22 5.38
N TYR A 200 8.66 17.30 5.16
CA TYR A 200 7.23 17.55 5.08
C TYR A 200 6.46 16.64 6.04
N PRO A 201 5.33 17.10 6.60
CA PRO A 201 4.43 16.24 7.35
C PRO A 201 3.78 15.19 6.41
N ILE A 202 2.85 14.41 6.91
CA ILE A 202 2.00 13.57 6.05
C ILE A 202 1.22 14.49 5.12
N LEU A 203 1.42 14.33 3.83
CA LEU A 203 0.82 15.13 2.77
C LEU A 203 -0.41 14.43 2.18
N ARG A 204 -1.25 15.20 1.49
CA ARG A 204 -2.23 14.63 0.58
C ARG A 204 -1.52 13.90 -0.55
N GLU A 205 -2.18 12.93 -1.14
CA GLU A 205 -1.58 12.05 -2.15
C GLU A 205 -1.07 12.82 -3.38
N ASP A 206 -1.83 13.80 -3.87
CA ASP A 206 -1.43 14.63 -5.02
C ASP A 206 -0.19 15.48 -4.74
N GLU A 207 -0.05 15.99 -3.52
CA GLU A 207 1.13 16.74 -3.08
C GLU A 207 2.35 15.83 -2.95
N MET A 208 2.16 14.65 -2.35
CA MET A 208 3.21 13.64 -2.24
C MET A 208 3.69 13.19 -3.63
N ILE A 209 2.78 12.91 -4.56
CA ILE A 209 3.11 12.50 -5.93
C ILE A 209 3.91 13.57 -6.66
N LYS A 210 3.57 14.87 -6.51
CA LYS A 210 4.36 15.98 -7.09
C LYS A 210 5.81 15.95 -6.62
N LEU A 211 6.03 15.74 -5.32
CA LEU A 211 7.37 15.64 -4.77
C LEU A 211 8.11 14.39 -5.25
N ILE A 212 7.44 13.24 -5.34
CA ILE A 212 8.08 12.02 -5.86
C ILE A 212 8.40 12.17 -7.35
N LYS A 213 7.56 12.82 -8.14
CA LYS A 213 7.84 13.12 -9.55
C LYS A 213 9.04 14.05 -9.75
N SER A 214 9.34 14.90 -8.78
CA SER A 214 10.53 15.77 -8.84
C SER A 214 11.83 15.04 -8.49
N ALA A 215 11.76 13.85 -7.88
CA ALA A 215 12.92 13.09 -7.44
C ALA A 215 13.40 12.08 -8.49
N ASP A 216 14.66 11.70 -8.39
CA ASP A 216 15.31 10.67 -9.22
C ASP A 216 15.11 9.28 -8.64
N ILE A 217 15.16 9.18 -7.31
CA ILE A 217 15.10 7.92 -6.57
C ILE A 217 14.02 7.99 -5.49
N LEU A 218 13.16 6.96 -5.44
CA LEU A 218 12.28 6.69 -4.30
C LEU A 218 12.93 5.62 -3.41
N LEU A 219 13.24 6.01 -2.18
CA LEU A 219 13.76 5.11 -1.16
C LEU A 219 12.59 4.41 -0.46
N ASN A 220 12.63 3.08 -0.42
CA ASN A 220 11.64 2.23 0.25
C ASN A 220 12.32 1.20 1.17
N PRO A 221 13.10 1.64 2.16
CA PRO A 221 13.61 0.73 3.15
C PRO A 221 12.47 0.21 4.03
N LEU A 222 12.39 -1.10 4.17
CA LEU A 222 11.46 -1.80 5.04
C LEU A 222 12.25 -2.54 6.12
N THR A 223 12.94 -1.77 6.93
CA THR A 223 13.81 -2.27 8.00
C THR A 223 13.22 -1.91 9.37
N LEU A 224 13.67 -2.63 10.37
CA LEU A 224 13.25 -2.46 11.75
C LEU A 224 14.38 -1.80 12.53
N SER A 225 14.09 -0.67 13.15
CA SER A 225 14.95 -0.04 14.16
C SER A 225 14.38 -0.27 15.55
N GLU A 226 15.21 -0.15 16.58
CA GLU A 226 14.74 -0.24 17.97
C GLU A 226 13.57 0.71 18.25
N LYS A 227 13.61 1.92 17.67
CA LYS A 227 12.57 2.95 17.81
C LYS A 227 11.19 2.53 17.27
N ASN A 228 11.14 1.65 16.25
CA ASN A 228 9.87 1.28 15.61
C ASN A 228 9.37 -0.12 15.98
N ILE A 229 10.22 -0.98 16.53
CA ILE A 229 9.86 -2.35 16.93
C ILE A 229 8.69 -2.34 17.92
N GLU A 230 8.76 -1.54 18.98
CA GLU A 230 7.72 -1.50 20.01
C GLU A 230 6.38 -1.00 19.45
N ALA A 231 6.40 0.02 18.59
CA ALA A 231 5.20 0.53 17.95
C ALA A 231 4.53 -0.50 17.02
N ILE A 232 5.36 -1.32 16.35
CA ILE A 232 4.85 -2.39 15.49
C ILE A 232 4.30 -3.53 16.33
N LYS A 233 4.99 -4.00 17.37
CA LYS A 233 4.53 -5.04 18.28
C LYS A 233 3.20 -4.69 18.97
N TYR A 234 2.97 -3.42 19.25
CA TYR A 234 1.69 -2.94 19.78
C TYR A 234 0.53 -3.18 18.79
N ARG A 235 0.79 -3.08 17.48
CA ARG A 235 -0.21 -3.19 16.41
C ARG A 235 -0.28 -4.57 15.77
N CYS A 236 0.82 -5.32 15.81
CA CYS A 236 0.97 -6.61 15.14
C CYS A 236 1.67 -7.59 16.09
N LYS A 237 0.99 -8.66 16.47
CA LYS A 237 1.55 -9.72 17.33
C LYS A 237 2.33 -10.77 16.53
N GLU A 238 2.21 -10.76 15.23
CA GLU A 238 2.86 -11.69 14.34
C GLU A 238 4.37 -11.41 14.25
N PRO A 239 5.20 -12.37 13.80
CA PRO A 239 6.62 -12.14 13.63
C PRO A 239 6.93 -10.90 12.81
N LEU A 240 7.87 -10.07 13.27
CA LEU A 240 8.16 -8.78 12.64
C LEU A 240 8.59 -8.91 11.18
N ASN A 241 9.34 -9.97 10.84
CA ASN A 241 9.71 -10.23 9.45
C ASN A 241 8.48 -10.54 8.58
N ASP A 242 7.48 -11.25 9.10
CA ASP A 242 6.25 -11.52 8.39
C ASP A 242 5.40 -10.25 8.24
N PHE A 243 5.45 -9.34 9.23
CA PHE A 243 4.85 -8.01 9.08
C PHE A 243 5.47 -7.23 7.90
N LEU A 244 6.82 -7.26 7.75
CA LEU A 244 7.48 -6.61 6.60
C LEU A 244 7.14 -7.33 5.28
N ASN A 245 7.15 -8.65 5.26
CA ASN A 245 6.82 -9.45 4.08
C ASN A 245 5.34 -9.37 3.69
N SER A 246 4.46 -8.95 4.59
CA SER A 246 3.04 -8.75 4.30
C SER A 246 2.74 -7.45 3.54
N LYS A 247 3.68 -6.50 3.48
CA LYS A 247 3.50 -5.21 2.80
C LYS A 247 3.29 -5.42 1.29
N SER A 248 2.32 -4.70 0.75
CA SER A 248 2.05 -4.71 -0.69
C SER A 248 3.07 -3.89 -1.48
N GLU A 249 3.14 -4.12 -2.78
CA GLU A 249 4.03 -3.44 -3.72
C GLU A 249 3.59 -2.02 -4.12
N VAL A 250 2.75 -1.37 -3.35
CA VAL A 250 2.23 0.00 -3.62
C VAL A 250 3.35 1.01 -3.91
N LYS A 251 4.48 0.93 -3.20
CA LYS A 251 5.60 1.84 -3.44
C LYS A 251 6.26 1.63 -4.80
N TYR A 252 6.27 0.41 -5.32
CA TYR A 252 6.71 0.14 -6.69
C TYR A 252 5.79 0.81 -7.70
N THR A 253 4.48 0.69 -7.54
CA THR A 253 3.54 1.33 -8.46
C THR A 253 3.62 2.86 -8.42
N ILE A 254 3.83 3.45 -7.23
CA ILE A 254 4.05 4.89 -7.07
C ILE A 254 5.36 5.31 -7.75
N ALA A 255 6.47 4.61 -7.50
CA ALA A 255 7.75 4.92 -8.11
C ALA A 255 7.67 4.86 -9.64
N GLY A 256 7.08 3.79 -10.18
CA GLY A 256 6.93 3.60 -11.62
C GLY A 256 6.13 4.72 -12.29
N ILE A 257 4.93 5.05 -11.76
CA ILE A 257 4.12 6.12 -12.36
C ILE A 257 4.76 7.51 -12.21
N CYS A 258 5.60 7.70 -11.20
CA CYS A 258 6.36 8.95 -11.00
C CYS A 258 7.66 8.99 -11.78
N LYS A 259 8.06 7.93 -12.47
CA LYS A 259 9.36 7.78 -13.14
C LYS A 259 10.53 8.06 -12.18
N ALA A 260 10.42 7.60 -10.95
CA ALA A 260 11.49 7.58 -9.95
C ALA A 260 12.02 6.14 -9.82
N CYS A 261 13.33 5.97 -9.77
CA CYS A 261 13.91 4.65 -9.57
C CYS A 261 13.65 4.20 -8.13
N ILE A 262 13.00 3.05 -7.95
CA ILE A 262 12.80 2.51 -6.60
C ILE A 262 14.05 1.76 -6.12
N LEU A 263 14.52 2.09 -4.92
CA LEU A 263 15.40 1.27 -4.12
C LEU A 263 14.61 0.70 -2.95
N SER A 264 14.47 -0.61 -2.86
CA SER A 264 13.61 -1.26 -1.87
C SER A 264 14.33 -2.35 -1.11
N SER A 265 13.99 -2.55 0.17
CA SER A 265 14.37 -3.75 0.91
C SER A 265 13.81 -5.01 0.26
N LYS A 266 14.54 -6.11 0.42
CA LYS A 266 14.18 -7.44 -0.07
C LYS A 266 13.03 -8.02 0.75
N THR A 267 11.78 -7.82 0.32
CA THR A 267 10.59 -8.44 0.91
C THR A 267 9.84 -9.25 -0.12
N GLU A 268 8.97 -10.16 0.31
CA GLU A 268 8.24 -11.07 -0.59
C GLU A 268 7.52 -10.35 -1.73
N SER A 269 6.82 -9.26 -1.42
CA SER A 269 6.04 -8.52 -2.42
C SER A 269 6.94 -7.81 -3.44
N PHE A 270 8.08 -7.26 -3.00
CA PHE A 270 8.99 -6.56 -3.90
C PHE A 270 9.85 -7.50 -4.75
N TYR A 271 10.16 -8.71 -4.27
CA TYR A 271 10.80 -9.75 -5.10
C TYR A 271 9.98 -10.14 -6.34
N LYS A 272 8.65 -10.03 -6.26
CA LYS A 272 7.76 -10.39 -7.38
C LYS A 272 7.80 -9.36 -8.50
N VAL A 273 8.01 -8.08 -8.15
CA VAL A 273 7.83 -6.96 -9.08
C VAL A 273 9.12 -6.28 -9.48
N ILE A 274 10.15 -6.29 -8.61
CA ILE A 274 11.42 -5.63 -8.91
C ILE A 274 12.43 -6.64 -9.49
N LYS A 275 12.95 -6.30 -10.66
CA LYS A 275 14.07 -6.97 -11.34
C LYS A 275 15.27 -6.03 -11.31
N ASN A 276 16.30 -6.40 -10.53
CA ASN A 276 17.49 -5.57 -10.32
C ASN A 276 18.09 -5.05 -11.62
N GLY A 277 18.32 -3.73 -11.70
CA GLY A 277 18.88 -3.07 -12.86
C GLY A 277 17.94 -2.96 -14.08
N ILE A 278 16.69 -3.47 -13.98
CA ILE A 278 15.72 -3.42 -15.08
C ILE A 278 14.60 -2.42 -14.78
N ASN A 279 13.95 -2.50 -13.61
CA ASN A 279 12.83 -1.65 -13.21
C ASN A 279 12.95 -1.13 -11.77
N GLY A 280 14.10 -1.34 -11.12
CA GLY A 280 14.40 -0.91 -9.75
C GLY A 280 15.52 -1.75 -9.16
N PHE A 281 15.75 -1.61 -7.85
CA PHE A 281 16.75 -2.38 -7.11
C PHE A 281 16.20 -2.91 -5.79
N LEU A 282 16.57 -4.16 -5.48
CA LEU A 282 16.37 -4.83 -4.19
C LEU A 282 17.69 -4.85 -3.43
N LEU A 283 17.72 -4.25 -2.25
CA LEU A 283 18.92 -4.09 -1.43
C LEU A 283 18.74 -4.78 -0.07
N ASP A 284 19.84 -5.25 0.50
CA ASP A 284 19.88 -5.72 1.87
C ASP A 284 19.83 -4.54 2.85
N ASP A 285 19.57 -4.84 4.13
CA ASP A 285 19.48 -3.83 5.19
C ASP A 285 20.88 -3.35 5.66
N LYS A 286 21.80 -3.17 4.69
CA LYS A 286 23.18 -2.69 4.90
C LYS A 286 23.34 -1.34 4.26
N ILE A 287 23.67 -0.33 5.07
CA ILE A 287 23.77 1.05 4.60
C ILE A 287 24.70 1.21 3.39
N ASP A 288 25.83 0.48 3.37
CA ASP A 288 26.79 0.56 2.26
C ASP A 288 26.20 0.14 0.92
N GLU A 289 25.28 -0.83 0.89
CA GLU A 289 24.60 -1.24 -0.36
C GLU A 289 23.72 -0.10 -0.90
N TRP A 290 23.02 0.62 -0.02
CA TRP A 290 22.19 1.78 -0.40
C TRP A 290 23.06 2.91 -0.92
N ILE A 291 24.14 3.25 -0.20
CA ILE A 291 25.09 4.29 -0.62
C ILE A 291 25.69 3.95 -1.99
N ASN A 292 26.19 2.74 -2.15
CA ASN A 292 26.82 2.30 -3.40
C ASN A 292 25.82 2.32 -4.57
N CYS A 293 24.58 1.87 -4.37
CA CYS A 293 23.54 1.89 -5.38
C CYS A 293 23.15 3.33 -5.78
N ILE A 294 22.99 4.24 -4.80
CA ILE A 294 22.72 5.66 -5.06
C ILE A 294 23.87 6.30 -5.86
N GLN A 295 25.13 6.04 -5.46
CA GLN A 295 26.30 6.55 -6.18
C GLN A 295 26.36 6.01 -7.61
N TYR A 296 26.13 4.71 -7.76
CA TYR A 296 26.08 4.06 -9.09
C TYR A 296 25.07 4.78 -9.99
N LEU A 297 23.83 4.98 -9.55
CA LEU A 297 22.77 5.61 -10.31
C LEU A 297 23.06 7.09 -10.63
N TYR A 298 23.74 7.80 -9.73
CA TYR A 298 24.17 9.16 -9.99
C TYR A 298 25.15 9.25 -11.17
N TYR A 299 26.11 8.32 -11.25
CA TYR A 299 27.11 8.31 -12.33
C TYR A 299 26.62 7.65 -13.62
N HIS A 300 25.53 6.86 -13.57
CA HIS A 300 24.97 6.14 -14.73
C HIS A 300 23.55 6.62 -15.07
N LYS A 301 23.41 7.91 -15.36
CA LYS A 301 22.09 8.54 -15.59
C LYS A 301 21.31 7.94 -16.76
N ASP A 302 21.98 7.44 -17.79
CA ASP A 302 21.33 6.77 -18.93
C ASP A 302 20.68 5.45 -18.50
N GLU A 303 21.31 4.72 -17.58
CA GLU A 303 20.74 3.50 -17.01
C GLU A 303 19.58 3.83 -16.06
N LEU A 304 19.78 4.84 -15.20
CA LEU A 304 18.71 5.34 -14.34
C LEU A 304 17.46 5.70 -15.18
N TYR A 305 17.64 6.42 -16.27
CA TYR A 305 16.54 6.76 -17.17
C TYR A 305 15.87 5.50 -17.75
N LYS A 306 16.64 4.53 -18.26
CA LYS A 306 16.09 3.28 -18.81
C LYS A 306 15.28 2.51 -17.75
N ILE A 307 15.81 2.39 -16.53
CA ILE A 307 15.15 1.70 -15.41
C ILE A 307 13.81 2.38 -15.08
N THR A 308 13.79 3.71 -14.99
CA THR A 308 12.56 4.45 -14.69
C THR A 308 11.51 4.31 -15.80
N GLN A 309 11.94 4.33 -17.09
CA GLN A 309 11.04 4.12 -18.22
C GLN A 309 10.48 2.70 -18.27
N ASN A 310 11.25 1.69 -17.91
CA ASN A 310 10.79 0.31 -17.83
C ASN A 310 9.73 0.16 -16.73
N ALA A 311 10.02 0.67 -15.52
CA ALA A 311 9.06 0.66 -14.42
C ALA A 311 7.76 1.41 -14.79
N TYR A 312 7.86 2.58 -15.42
CA TYR A 312 6.71 3.37 -15.86
C TYR A 312 5.83 2.60 -16.85
N LYS A 313 6.44 1.98 -17.87
CA LYS A 313 5.72 1.20 -18.88
C LYS A 313 4.99 0.02 -18.24
N GLU A 314 5.68 -0.73 -17.39
CA GLU A 314 5.11 -1.88 -16.68
C GLU A 314 3.96 -1.46 -15.77
N VAL A 315 4.14 -0.40 -14.96
CA VAL A 315 3.08 0.08 -14.05
C VAL A 315 1.87 0.57 -14.84
N LYS A 316 2.08 1.27 -15.94
CA LYS A 316 1.00 1.78 -16.78
C LYS A 316 0.19 0.66 -17.44
N SER A 317 0.85 -0.41 -17.90
CA SER A 317 0.18 -1.55 -18.55
C SER A 317 -0.47 -2.50 -17.56
N GLU A 318 0.21 -2.83 -16.44
CA GLU A 318 -0.21 -3.94 -15.58
C GLU A 318 -0.97 -3.49 -14.32
N TYR A 319 -0.70 -2.27 -13.81
CA TYR A 319 -1.18 -1.84 -12.48
C TYR A 319 -2.25 -0.74 -12.55
N SER A 320 -2.91 -0.54 -13.69
CA SER A 320 -4.00 0.45 -13.79
C SER A 320 -5.20 0.04 -12.92
N ILE A 321 -6.04 1.02 -12.53
CA ILE A 321 -7.32 0.74 -11.85
C ILE A 321 -8.19 -0.23 -12.68
N ASP A 322 -8.16 -0.11 -13.99
CA ASP A 322 -8.93 -0.99 -14.88
C ASP A 322 -8.48 -2.45 -14.75
N ASN A 323 -7.17 -2.70 -14.77
CA ASN A 323 -6.62 -4.04 -14.57
C ASN A 323 -6.89 -4.58 -13.17
N GLY A 324 -6.72 -3.74 -12.13
CA GLY A 324 -7.07 -4.13 -10.76
C GLY A 324 -8.56 -4.47 -10.61
N ALA A 325 -9.44 -3.69 -11.24
CA ALA A 325 -10.87 -3.95 -11.22
C ALA A 325 -11.23 -5.27 -11.91
N ARG A 326 -10.67 -5.57 -13.10
CA ARG A 326 -10.87 -6.84 -13.79
C ARG A 326 -10.40 -8.02 -12.95
N GLN A 327 -9.18 -7.95 -12.42
CA GLN A 327 -8.62 -9.00 -11.56
C GLN A 327 -9.55 -9.31 -10.37
N VAL A 328 -10.04 -8.28 -9.67
CA VAL A 328 -10.94 -8.49 -8.54
C VAL A 328 -12.30 -9.01 -8.98
N ILE A 329 -12.84 -8.55 -10.13
CA ILE A 329 -14.09 -9.10 -10.71
C ILE A 329 -13.95 -10.57 -11.07
N ASP A 330 -12.83 -10.98 -11.66
CA ASP A 330 -12.58 -12.38 -12.00
C ASP A 330 -12.59 -13.26 -10.74
N VAL A 331 -11.88 -12.82 -9.68
CA VAL A 331 -11.91 -13.51 -8.38
C VAL A 331 -13.35 -13.56 -7.80
N ILE A 332 -14.11 -12.47 -7.88
CA ILE A 332 -15.49 -12.44 -7.39
C ILE A 332 -16.39 -13.38 -8.20
N ASN A 333 -16.22 -13.45 -9.52
CA ASN A 333 -16.96 -14.38 -10.37
C ASN A 333 -16.68 -15.83 -9.96
N ASP A 334 -15.42 -16.18 -9.69
CA ASP A 334 -15.05 -17.51 -9.20
C ASP A 334 -15.73 -17.81 -7.85
N ILE A 335 -15.76 -16.84 -6.93
CA ILE A 335 -16.42 -16.95 -5.61
C ILE A 335 -17.93 -17.14 -5.74
N VAL A 336 -18.59 -16.42 -6.65
CA VAL A 336 -20.06 -16.48 -6.82
C VAL A 336 -20.50 -17.77 -7.51
N ASN A 337 -19.64 -18.36 -8.36
CA ASN A 337 -19.93 -19.59 -9.10
C ASN A 337 -19.62 -20.87 -8.29
N GLN A 338 -19.03 -20.76 -7.11
CA GLN A 338 -18.84 -21.84 -6.13
C GLN A 338 -20.09 -22.00 -5.23
#